data_95976679b3f59c1134cf861759c1e965
#
_entry.id   95976679b3f59c1134cf861759c1e965
#
_cell.length_a   1.000
_cell.length_b   1.000
_cell.length_c   1.000
_cell.angle_alpha   90.00
_cell.angle_beta   90.00
_cell.angle_gamma   90.00
#
_symmetry.space_group_name_H-M   'P 1'
#
loop_
_entity.id
_entity.type
_entity.pdbx_description
1 polymer ?
#
loop_
_entity_poly.entity_id
_entity_poly.type
_entity_poly.pdbx_seq_one_letter_code
_entity_poly.pdbx_strand_id
1 'polypeptide(L)'
;MLCLFDTNFNNFVLNLTQKIFTMIQIKTTKVAQSKLNEIDFNNLGFGSVFSDHMLICDYKNGAWEQPEIVPFQPMSLMPSAKIFHYGQSIFEGMKAYKDNDSNTWLFRPKENFNRLNKSAKRLAIPELPKEVFFEGLKALLKVDNDWIPAVKGSSLYIRPIIFATGEGFHASPADGYRFLIATAPSGPYFSGKVSVLVEEKYSRSANGGVGYAKAGGNYAGQFYPTQLAIEKGYNQVIWTDDNTHEYVEEAGAMNIFIRIDDTLITGPTSDRILDGVTRKSIIDIANAESIPVEVRKFTVAEVIEASKSGRLKEMFGAGTAAVISPISSFGFRDQDYDLPEIEKSYASFLKEKITSIQTNSAEDPFGWRFKV
;
A
#
# COMPACT_ATOMS: atom_id res chain seq x y z
N MET A 1 22.27 9.72 -60.68
CA MET A 1 21.48 10.41 -59.65
C MET A 1 21.55 9.58 -58.36
N LEU A 2 22.63 9.76 -57.59
CA LEU A 2 22.89 9.02 -56.35
C LEU A 2 22.20 9.75 -55.21
N CYS A 3 21.27 9.07 -54.52
CA CYS A 3 20.69 9.53 -53.27
C CYS A 3 21.75 9.48 -52.16
N LEU A 4 22.11 10.63 -51.64
CA LEU A 4 22.81 10.79 -50.36
C LEU A 4 21.83 10.44 -49.23
N PHE A 5 21.94 9.24 -48.64
CA PHE A 5 21.26 8.89 -47.43
C PHE A 5 21.90 9.63 -46.25
N ASP A 6 21.10 10.37 -45.54
CA ASP A 6 21.44 11.30 -44.47
C ASP A 6 22.05 10.55 -43.26
N THR A 7 23.37 10.70 -43.12
CA THR A 7 24.15 10.14 -41.97
C THR A 7 23.77 10.77 -40.63
N ASN A 8 23.03 11.89 -40.62
CA ASN A 8 22.59 12.57 -39.42
C ASN A 8 21.39 11.87 -38.73
N PHE A 9 20.53 11.18 -39.50
CA PHE A 9 19.39 10.45 -38.93
C PHE A 9 19.84 9.20 -38.19
N ASN A 10 20.85 8.49 -38.66
CA ASN A 10 21.42 7.33 -37.99
C ASN A 10 22.17 7.70 -36.69
N ASN A 11 22.85 8.86 -36.68
CA ASN A 11 23.51 9.38 -35.47
C ASN A 11 22.50 9.86 -34.42
N PHE A 12 21.34 10.38 -34.82
CA PHE A 12 20.25 10.76 -33.89
C PHE A 12 19.56 9.54 -33.29
N VAL A 13 19.33 8.49 -34.09
CA VAL A 13 18.76 7.20 -33.60
C VAL A 13 19.77 6.46 -32.74
N LEU A 14 21.06 6.45 -33.08
CA LEU A 14 22.13 5.85 -32.25
C LEU A 14 22.34 6.62 -30.94
N ASN A 15 22.18 7.94 -30.90
CA ASN A 15 22.22 8.73 -29.67
C ASN A 15 20.96 8.55 -28.79
N LEU A 16 19.82 8.15 -29.36
CA LEU A 16 18.62 7.79 -28.58
C LEU A 16 18.68 6.38 -28.01
N THR A 17 19.41 5.47 -28.64
CA THR A 17 19.63 4.10 -28.16
C THR A 17 20.85 3.94 -27.25
N GLN A 18 21.78 4.89 -27.26
CA GLN A 18 22.87 5.05 -26.30
C GLN A 18 22.55 6.05 -25.17
N LYS A 19 21.35 6.11 -24.66
CA LYS A 19 21.17 6.41 -23.24
C LYS A 19 21.77 5.20 -22.50
N ILE A 20 23.10 5.24 -22.41
CA ILE A 20 23.94 4.41 -21.58
C ILE A 20 23.14 4.09 -20.33
N PHE A 21 22.92 2.82 -20.09
CA PHE A 21 22.57 2.29 -18.78
C PHE A 21 23.71 2.69 -17.82
N THR A 22 23.70 3.93 -17.38
CA THR A 22 24.57 4.36 -16.29
C THR A 22 24.05 3.59 -15.10
N MET A 23 24.81 2.62 -14.63
CA MET A 23 24.45 1.89 -13.40
C MET A 23 24.14 2.94 -12.36
N ILE A 24 22.94 2.84 -11.76
CA ILE A 24 22.54 3.76 -10.69
C ILE A 24 23.58 3.64 -9.59
N GLN A 25 24.28 4.74 -9.34
CA GLN A 25 25.21 4.86 -8.22
C GLN A 25 24.46 5.42 -7.02
N ILE A 26 24.37 4.63 -5.95
CA ILE A 26 23.68 5.04 -4.74
C ILE A 26 24.72 5.44 -3.70
N LYS A 27 24.87 6.75 -3.50
CA LYS A 27 25.69 7.27 -2.45
C LYS A 27 25.06 6.96 -1.09
N THR A 28 25.85 6.44 -0.17
CA THR A 28 25.39 6.07 1.17
C THR A 28 26.15 6.85 2.23
N THR A 29 25.42 7.59 3.04
CA THR A 29 25.92 8.26 4.26
C THR A 29 25.30 7.55 5.46
N LYS A 30 26.11 6.83 6.23
CA LYS A 30 25.65 6.09 7.41
C LYS A 30 25.50 7.02 8.62
N VAL A 31 24.60 6.64 9.55
CA VAL A 31 24.53 7.25 10.87
C VAL A 31 25.84 7.04 11.64
N ALA A 32 26.22 8.00 12.48
CA ALA A 32 27.39 7.86 13.36
C ALA A 32 27.15 6.79 14.44
N GLN A 33 25.90 6.67 14.92
CA GLN A 33 25.50 5.71 15.95
C GLN A 33 24.10 5.20 15.59
N SER A 34 23.94 3.87 15.54
CA SER A 34 22.65 3.22 15.33
C SER A 34 21.80 3.28 16.60
N LYS A 35 20.48 3.47 16.42
CA LYS A 35 19.48 3.38 17.48
C LYS A 35 18.97 1.94 17.70
N LEU A 36 19.48 0.98 16.95
CA LEU A 36 18.99 -0.40 16.95
C LEU A 36 18.96 -1.03 18.34
N ASN A 37 19.99 -0.74 19.15
CA ASN A 37 20.12 -1.28 20.52
C ASN A 37 19.09 -0.69 21.51
N GLU A 38 18.35 0.35 21.14
CA GLU A 38 17.32 0.98 21.96
C GLU A 38 15.94 0.35 21.73
N ILE A 39 15.82 -0.60 20.76
CA ILE A 39 14.55 -1.11 20.29
C ILE A 39 14.28 -2.52 20.84
N ASP A 40 13.13 -2.67 21.49
CA ASP A 40 12.58 -3.99 21.84
C ASP A 40 11.73 -4.54 20.69
N PHE A 41 12.29 -5.46 19.91
CA PHE A 41 11.62 -6.11 18.80
C PHE A 41 10.45 -7.03 19.21
N ASN A 42 10.31 -7.36 20.48
CA ASN A 42 9.17 -8.14 20.99
C ASN A 42 7.95 -7.28 21.35
N ASN A 43 8.16 -5.95 21.43
CA ASN A 43 7.10 -4.99 21.80
C ASN A 43 7.00 -3.85 20.77
N LEU A 44 6.88 -4.21 19.50
CA LEU A 44 6.76 -3.24 18.41
C LEU A 44 5.29 -2.82 18.24
N GLY A 45 5.07 -1.50 18.21
CA GLY A 45 3.87 -0.90 17.63
C GLY A 45 3.91 -0.87 16.10
N PHE A 46 3.02 -0.10 15.49
CA PHE A 46 3.02 0.10 14.04
C PHE A 46 3.37 1.56 13.70
N GLY A 47 4.49 1.76 12.98
CA GLY A 47 4.86 3.06 12.41
C GLY A 47 5.31 4.13 13.42
N SER A 48 5.70 3.76 14.64
CA SER A 48 6.17 4.66 15.70
C SER A 48 7.69 4.68 15.86
N VAL A 49 8.37 3.63 15.42
CA VAL A 49 9.83 3.48 15.42
C VAL A 49 10.31 3.48 13.97
N PHE A 50 11.37 4.21 13.67
CA PHE A 50 11.94 4.30 12.33
C PHE A 50 13.37 3.78 12.33
N SER A 51 13.78 3.11 11.23
CA SER A 51 15.15 2.66 11.04
C SER A 51 16.12 3.83 10.87
N ASP A 52 17.39 3.54 10.90
CA ASP A 52 18.46 4.56 10.92
C ASP A 52 18.55 5.38 9.65
N HIS A 53 18.17 4.81 8.49
CA HIS A 53 18.37 5.46 7.20
C HIS A 53 17.07 5.61 6.41
N MET A 54 17.11 6.50 5.42
CA MET A 54 16.09 6.68 4.40
C MET A 54 16.75 6.81 3.03
N LEU A 55 16.03 6.38 1.98
CA LEU A 55 16.39 6.68 0.61
C LEU A 55 15.72 7.97 0.18
N ILE A 56 16.44 8.83 -0.53
CA ILE A 56 15.90 10.03 -1.18
C ILE A 56 16.34 10.09 -2.64
N CYS A 57 15.49 10.64 -3.50
CA CYS A 57 15.79 10.92 -4.90
C CYS A 57 14.95 12.12 -5.35
N ASP A 58 15.57 13.19 -5.78
CA ASP A 58 14.88 14.39 -6.19
C ASP A 58 14.61 14.39 -7.71
N TYR A 59 13.48 14.97 -8.10
CA TYR A 59 13.16 15.31 -9.47
C TYR A 59 13.31 16.80 -9.65
N LYS A 60 14.26 17.21 -10.48
CA LYS A 60 14.58 18.61 -10.80
C LYS A 60 14.92 18.75 -12.27
N ASN A 61 14.64 19.92 -12.84
CA ASN A 61 14.99 20.22 -14.23
C ASN A 61 14.51 19.17 -15.24
N GLY A 62 13.35 18.56 -14.98
CA GLY A 62 12.75 17.57 -15.89
C GLY A 62 13.29 16.15 -15.78
N ALA A 63 14.12 15.83 -14.76
CA ALA A 63 14.70 14.52 -14.60
C ALA A 63 14.82 14.08 -13.12
N TRP A 64 14.75 12.76 -12.86
CA TRP A 64 15.12 12.18 -11.59
C TRP A 64 16.65 12.18 -11.45
N GLU A 65 17.14 12.68 -10.31
CA GLU A 65 18.56 12.69 -9.95
C GLU A 65 19.02 11.30 -9.50
N GLN A 66 20.29 11.16 -9.11
CA GLN A 66 20.80 9.92 -8.50
C GLN A 66 20.21 9.75 -7.09
N PRO A 67 19.73 8.55 -6.73
CA PRO A 67 19.23 8.31 -5.38
C PRO A 67 20.38 8.29 -4.37
N GLU A 68 20.09 8.72 -3.15
CA GLU A 68 21.03 8.70 -2.02
C GLU A 68 20.38 8.00 -0.81
N ILE A 69 21.20 7.28 -0.04
CA ILE A 69 20.83 6.79 1.29
C ILE A 69 21.47 7.73 2.31
N VAL A 70 20.63 8.29 3.16
CA VAL A 70 21.02 9.27 4.18
C VAL A 70 20.43 8.90 5.55
N PRO A 71 20.96 9.42 6.68
CA PRO A 71 20.33 9.25 7.97
C PRO A 71 18.84 9.66 7.95
N PHE A 72 17.99 8.93 8.68
CA PHE A 72 16.61 9.33 8.90
C PHE A 72 16.56 10.55 9.82
N GLN A 73 16.32 11.70 9.25
CA GLN A 73 16.42 13.02 9.91
C GLN A 73 15.39 14.01 9.38
N PRO A 74 15.16 15.15 10.06
CA PRO A 74 14.31 16.22 9.55
C PRO A 74 14.73 16.69 8.16
N MET A 75 13.73 17.02 7.36
CA MET A 75 13.90 17.57 6.00
C MET A 75 13.51 19.04 5.97
N SER A 76 14.29 19.87 5.28
CA SER A 76 13.93 21.26 5.04
C SER A 76 13.15 21.39 3.74
N LEU A 77 12.00 22.06 3.81
CA LEU A 77 11.18 22.46 2.66
C LEU A 77 10.82 23.93 2.79
N MET A 78 10.74 24.63 1.66
CA MET A 78 10.24 26.01 1.65
C MET A 78 8.76 26.04 2.05
N PRO A 79 8.28 27.02 2.81
CA PRO A 79 6.87 27.15 3.14
C PRO A 79 5.95 27.25 1.92
N SER A 80 6.47 27.69 0.76
CA SER A 80 5.81 27.77 -0.53
C SER A 80 5.75 26.44 -1.28
N ALA A 81 6.32 25.35 -0.74
CA ALA A 81 6.27 24.03 -1.38
C ALA A 81 4.81 23.56 -1.56
N LYS A 82 4.46 23.15 -2.78
CA LYS A 82 3.08 22.81 -3.17
C LYS A 82 2.48 21.64 -2.40
N ILE A 83 3.31 20.79 -1.79
CA ILE A 83 2.82 19.72 -0.90
C ILE A 83 1.97 20.29 0.26
N PHE A 84 2.36 21.42 0.84
CA PHE A 84 1.66 22.02 1.97
C PHE A 84 0.32 22.65 1.57
N HIS A 85 0.19 23.11 0.32
CA HIS A 85 -0.98 23.86 -0.15
C HIS A 85 -1.98 23.02 -0.91
N TYR A 86 -1.51 22.02 -1.67
CA TYR A 86 -2.34 21.23 -2.58
C TYR A 86 -2.28 19.72 -2.33
N GLY A 87 -1.50 19.26 -1.34
CA GLY A 87 -1.42 17.87 -0.96
C GLY A 87 -0.99 16.92 -2.09
N GLN A 88 -0.20 17.43 -3.08
CA GLN A 88 0.25 16.61 -4.21
C GLN A 88 1.27 15.58 -3.75
N SER A 89 0.76 14.44 -3.28
CA SER A 89 1.56 13.31 -2.79
C SER A 89 0.90 11.98 -3.04
N ILE A 90 1.72 10.96 -3.28
CA ILE A 90 1.33 9.56 -3.41
C ILE A 90 2.26 8.70 -2.56
N PHE A 91 1.79 7.54 -2.12
CA PHE A 91 2.62 6.65 -1.32
C PHE A 91 2.31 5.19 -1.59
N GLU A 92 3.19 4.34 -1.10
CA GLU A 92 3.01 2.90 -1.10
C GLU A 92 3.22 2.32 0.29
N GLY A 93 2.85 1.07 0.45
CA GLY A 93 3.09 0.29 1.65
C GLY A 93 3.49 -1.12 1.27
N MET A 94 4.67 -1.52 1.72
CA MET A 94 5.25 -2.85 1.52
C MET A 94 5.82 -3.36 2.83
N LYS A 95 6.25 -4.61 2.83
CA LYS A 95 6.94 -5.21 3.98
C LYS A 95 8.14 -6.03 3.51
N ALA A 96 9.21 -6.00 4.31
CA ALA A 96 10.31 -6.95 4.21
C ALA A 96 10.25 -7.93 5.37
N TYR A 97 10.59 -9.18 5.07
CA TYR A 97 10.55 -10.30 6.01
C TYR A 97 11.89 -11.02 6.02
N LYS A 98 12.31 -11.55 7.16
CA LYS A 98 13.40 -12.51 7.26
C LYS A 98 12.85 -13.93 7.27
N ASP A 99 13.51 -14.83 6.56
CA ASP A 99 13.30 -16.27 6.68
C ASP A 99 14.20 -16.87 7.78
N ASN A 100 14.10 -18.18 8.00
CA ASN A 100 14.90 -18.88 9.00
C ASN A 100 16.41 -18.86 8.72
N ASP A 101 16.79 -18.63 7.47
CA ASP A 101 18.19 -18.54 7.03
C ASP A 101 18.70 -17.08 7.01
N SER A 102 17.92 -16.15 7.58
CA SER A 102 18.19 -14.71 7.62
C SER A 102 18.21 -14.02 6.23
N ASN A 103 17.69 -14.66 5.19
CA ASN A 103 17.49 -14.00 3.91
C ASN A 103 16.33 -13.00 4.01
N THR A 104 16.45 -11.90 3.28
CA THR A 104 15.42 -10.86 3.21
C THR A 104 14.56 -11.05 1.98
N TRP A 105 13.24 -11.01 2.20
CA TRP A 105 12.22 -11.20 1.18
C TRP A 105 11.25 -10.03 1.13
N LEU A 106 10.85 -9.66 -0.10
CA LEU A 106 9.73 -8.77 -0.39
C LEU A 106 8.60 -9.56 -1.03
N PHE A 107 7.37 -9.10 -0.83
CA PHE A 107 6.18 -9.73 -1.39
C PHE A 107 5.59 -8.86 -2.49
N ARG A 108 5.56 -9.35 -3.74
CA ARG A 108 5.00 -8.68 -4.95
C ARG A 108 5.43 -7.21 -5.14
N PRO A 109 6.70 -6.83 -4.96
CA PRO A 109 7.13 -5.43 -5.03
C PRO A 109 6.88 -4.78 -6.40
N LYS A 110 6.80 -5.57 -7.46
CA LYS A 110 6.47 -5.10 -8.81
C LYS A 110 5.05 -4.53 -8.88
N GLU A 111 4.08 -5.12 -8.16
CA GLU A 111 2.72 -4.60 -8.10
C GLU A 111 2.68 -3.23 -7.41
N ASN A 112 3.44 -3.06 -6.33
CA ASN A 112 3.56 -1.78 -5.64
C ASN A 112 4.21 -0.72 -6.53
N PHE A 113 5.29 -1.05 -7.23
CA PHE A 113 5.93 -0.15 -8.19
C PHE A 113 4.95 0.30 -9.30
N ASN A 114 4.24 -0.65 -9.92
CA ASN A 114 3.27 -0.34 -10.96
C ASN A 114 2.14 0.56 -10.44
N ARG A 115 1.65 0.30 -9.22
CA ARG A 115 0.58 1.09 -8.59
C ARG A 115 1.08 2.49 -8.17
N LEU A 116 2.33 2.61 -7.71
CA LEU A 116 2.96 3.91 -7.45
C LEU A 116 2.93 4.78 -8.70
N ASN A 117 3.37 4.25 -9.86
CA ASN A 117 3.37 5.00 -11.11
C ASN A 117 1.95 5.23 -11.68
N LYS A 118 1.01 4.30 -11.47
CA LYS A 118 -0.42 4.54 -11.76
C LYS A 118 -0.97 5.72 -10.94
N SER A 119 -0.59 5.80 -9.67
CA SER A 119 -0.97 6.92 -8.79
C SER A 119 -0.27 8.23 -9.21
N ALA A 120 1.02 8.16 -9.58
CA ALA A 120 1.78 9.30 -10.08
C ALA A 120 1.12 9.92 -11.30
N LYS A 121 0.78 9.09 -12.29
CA LYS A 121 0.09 9.53 -13.52
C LYS A 121 -1.23 10.25 -13.20
N ARG A 122 -2.02 9.74 -12.23
CA ARG A 122 -3.32 10.36 -11.85
C ARG A 122 -3.16 11.74 -11.25
N LEU A 123 -2.06 11.99 -10.51
CA LEU A 123 -1.78 13.27 -9.86
C LEU A 123 -0.82 14.15 -10.65
N ALA A 124 -0.55 13.84 -11.92
CA ALA A 124 0.40 14.58 -12.77
C ALA A 124 1.81 14.67 -12.14
N ILE A 125 2.24 13.61 -11.47
CA ILE A 125 3.61 13.43 -10.95
C ILE A 125 4.41 12.65 -11.99
N PRO A 126 5.68 12.99 -12.27
CA PRO A 126 6.53 12.25 -13.19
C PRO A 126 6.70 10.77 -12.78
N GLU A 127 6.69 9.87 -13.74
CA GLU A 127 6.94 8.45 -13.48
C GLU A 127 8.32 8.23 -12.86
N LEU A 128 8.36 7.43 -11.80
CA LEU A 128 9.60 7.01 -11.16
C LEU A 128 10.27 5.90 -11.99
N PRO A 129 11.55 6.01 -12.35
CA PRO A 129 12.26 4.95 -13.04
C PRO A 129 12.34 3.66 -12.20
N LYS A 130 12.21 2.52 -12.89
CA LYS A 130 12.23 1.20 -12.24
C LYS A 130 13.53 0.97 -11.47
N GLU A 131 14.63 1.40 -12.03
CA GLU A 131 15.96 1.26 -11.45
C GLU A 131 16.09 2.06 -10.14
N VAL A 132 15.58 3.29 -10.09
CA VAL A 132 15.56 4.11 -8.87
C VAL A 132 14.78 3.40 -7.76
N PHE A 133 13.63 2.82 -8.11
CA PHE A 133 12.80 2.14 -7.12
C PHE A 133 13.48 0.85 -6.60
N PHE A 134 13.85 -0.08 -7.50
CA PHE A 134 14.30 -1.41 -7.08
C PHE A 134 15.72 -1.41 -6.55
N GLU A 135 16.66 -0.74 -7.21
CA GLU A 135 18.05 -0.72 -6.73
C GLU A 135 18.17 0.15 -5.46
N GLY A 136 17.42 1.26 -5.40
CA GLY A 136 17.32 2.07 -4.18
C GLY A 136 16.77 1.29 -3.00
N LEU A 137 15.68 0.56 -3.20
CA LEU A 137 15.05 -0.27 -2.17
C LEU A 137 15.99 -1.37 -1.68
N LYS A 138 16.64 -2.11 -2.60
CA LYS A 138 17.62 -3.15 -2.25
C LYS A 138 18.80 -2.58 -1.45
N ALA A 139 19.33 -1.45 -1.88
CA ALA A 139 20.45 -0.81 -1.20
C ALA A 139 20.07 -0.37 0.22
N LEU A 140 18.90 0.25 0.40
CA LEU A 140 18.41 0.66 1.72
C LEU A 140 18.23 -0.55 2.64
N LEU A 141 17.58 -1.63 2.16
CA LEU A 141 17.37 -2.84 2.95
C LEU A 141 18.68 -3.57 3.31
N LYS A 142 19.71 -3.45 2.48
CA LYS A 142 21.05 -3.97 2.82
C LYS A 142 21.72 -3.13 3.91
N VAL A 143 21.60 -1.82 3.85
CA VAL A 143 22.18 -0.91 4.86
C VAL A 143 21.51 -1.11 6.22
N ASP A 144 20.17 -1.21 6.23
CA ASP A 144 19.34 -1.39 7.42
C ASP A 144 18.88 -2.84 7.62
N ASN A 145 19.69 -3.83 7.20
CA ASN A 145 19.28 -5.24 7.26
C ASN A 145 18.96 -5.71 8.69
N ASP A 146 19.65 -5.17 9.68
CA ASP A 146 19.46 -5.55 11.08
C ASP A 146 18.19 -4.94 11.69
N TRP A 147 17.59 -3.95 11.02
CA TRP A 147 16.29 -3.40 11.37
C TRP A 147 15.10 -4.28 10.95
N ILE A 148 15.34 -5.33 10.16
CA ILE A 148 14.29 -6.28 9.75
C ILE A 148 14.09 -7.29 10.88
N PRO A 149 12.92 -7.30 11.58
CA PRO A 149 12.68 -8.20 12.68
C PRO A 149 12.69 -9.68 12.25
N ALA A 150 13.34 -10.53 13.04
CA ALA A 150 13.24 -11.99 12.91
C ALA A 150 12.11 -12.58 13.79
N VAL A 151 11.42 -11.76 14.55
CA VAL A 151 10.33 -12.19 15.46
C VAL A 151 9.10 -12.59 14.62
N LYS A 152 8.51 -13.74 14.91
CA LYS A 152 7.32 -14.25 14.22
C LYS A 152 6.15 -13.25 14.29
N GLY A 153 5.56 -12.95 13.14
CA GLY A 153 4.45 -12.00 13.01
C GLY A 153 4.89 -10.54 12.87
N SER A 154 6.18 -10.25 13.02
CA SER A 154 6.75 -8.93 12.79
C SER A 154 7.32 -8.80 11.37
N SER A 155 7.62 -7.58 10.95
CA SER A 155 8.16 -7.26 9.63
C SER A 155 8.77 -5.87 9.63
N LEU A 156 9.63 -5.55 8.67
CA LEU A 156 10.00 -4.18 8.41
C LEU A 156 8.98 -3.56 7.44
N TYR A 157 8.19 -2.61 7.92
CA TYR A 157 7.29 -1.84 7.07
C TYR A 157 8.08 -0.85 6.22
N ILE A 158 7.78 -0.79 4.93
CA ILE A 158 8.46 0.05 3.94
C ILE A 158 7.44 1.06 3.41
N ARG A 159 7.75 2.35 3.50
CA ARG A 159 6.93 3.46 3.06
C ARG A 159 7.59 4.25 1.92
N PRO A 160 7.43 3.83 0.66
CA PRO A 160 7.72 4.70 -0.47
C PRO A 160 6.71 5.84 -0.54
N ILE A 161 7.18 7.06 -0.77
CA ILE A 161 6.35 8.25 -0.96
C ILE A 161 6.96 9.14 -2.04
N ILE A 162 6.13 9.75 -2.89
CA ILE A 162 6.52 10.86 -3.76
C ILE A 162 5.67 12.06 -3.40
N PHE A 163 6.29 13.20 -3.19
CA PHE A 163 5.60 14.45 -2.87
C PHE A 163 6.23 15.65 -3.58
N ALA A 164 5.42 16.67 -3.80
CA ALA A 164 5.83 17.91 -4.45
C ALA A 164 6.74 18.75 -3.56
N THR A 165 7.90 19.13 -4.09
CA THR A 165 8.84 20.08 -3.47
C THR A 165 8.89 21.42 -4.21
N GLY A 166 8.40 21.47 -5.46
CA GLY A 166 8.31 22.70 -6.25
C GLY A 166 7.43 23.74 -5.57
N GLU A 167 7.80 25.02 -5.74
CA GLU A 167 7.26 26.16 -5.03
C GLU A 167 6.15 26.90 -5.80
N GLY A 168 5.30 27.60 -5.08
CA GLY A 168 4.30 28.52 -5.63
C GLY A 168 2.90 28.30 -5.09
N PHE A 169 2.10 29.38 -5.07
CA PHE A 169 0.71 29.39 -4.59
C PHE A 169 -0.33 29.23 -5.72
N HIS A 170 0.09 29.04 -6.95
CA HIS A 170 -0.84 28.74 -8.04
C HIS A 170 -1.17 27.24 -8.09
N ALA A 171 -2.45 26.94 -8.29
CA ALA A 171 -2.95 25.56 -8.35
C ALA A 171 -2.61 24.91 -9.69
N SER A 172 -1.42 24.33 -9.76
CA SER A 172 -0.92 23.56 -10.91
C SER A 172 0.01 22.45 -10.42
N PRO A 173 0.31 21.41 -11.23
CA PRO A 173 1.35 20.45 -10.89
C PRO A 173 2.67 21.14 -10.54
N ALA A 174 3.41 20.56 -9.63
CA ALA A 174 4.74 21.06 -9.28
C ALA A 174 5.76 20.75 -10.41
N ASP A 175 6.87 21.44 -10.40
CA ASP A 175 8.03 21.21 -11.27
C ASP A 175 9.16 20.45 -10.56
N GLY A 176 9.08 20.33 -9.24
CA GLY A 176 10.00 19.58 -8.40
C GLY A 176 9.28 18.58 -7.50
N TYR A 177 9.87 17.39 -7.34
CA TYR A 177 9.36 16.32 -6.48
C TYR A 177 10.49 15.64 -5.73
N ARG A 178 10.16 14.97 -4.63
CA ARG A 178 11.05 14.06 -3.92
C ARG A 178 10.41 12.69 -3.80
N PHE A 179 11.14 11.67 -4.25
CA PHE A 179 10.89 10.28 -3.88
C PHE A 179 11.67 9.97 -2.60
N LEU A 180 11.02 9.33 -1.64
CA LEU A 180 11.60 8.94 -0.37
C LEU A 180 11.11 7.54 -0.01
N ILE A 181 12.01 6.72 0.56
CA ILE A 181 11.64 5.47 1.24
C ILE A 181 12.10 5.60 2.69
N ALA A 182 11.14 5.53 3.62
CA ALA A 182 11.39 5.33 5.05
C ALA A 182 10.97 3.92 5.45
N THR A 183 11.61 3.36 6.48
CA THR A 183 11.29 2.03 6.99
C THR A 183 11.07 2.04 8.50
N ALA A 184 10.21 1.13 8.98
CA ALA A 184 9.81 1.04 10.38
C ALA A 184 9.62 -0.44 10.77
N PRO A 185 10.37 -0.98 11.74
CA PRO A 185 10.07 -2.28 12.30
C PRO A 185 8.68 -2.25 12.92
N SER A 186 7.87 -3.26 12.64
CA SER A 186 6.45 -3.26 12.99
C SER A 186 6.00 -4.64 13.46
N GLY A 187 5.27 -4.66 14.54
CA GLY A 187 4.50 -5.79 15.02
C GLY A 187 3.14 -5.93 14.32
N PRO A 188 2.22 -6.71 14.87
CA PRO A 188 0.85 -6.85 14.36
C PRO A 188 0.11 -5.51 14.34
N TYR A 189 -0.61 -5.22 13.24
CA TYR A 189 -1.31 -3.94 13.05
C TYR A 189 -2.57 -3.80 13.94
N PHE A 190 -3.34 -4.87 14.07
CA PHE A 190 -4.51 -4.93 14.96
C PHE A 190 -4.33 -6.05 15.98
N SER A 191 -4.65 -5.73 17.24
CA SER A 191 -4.78 -6.68 18.34
C SER A 191 -6.26 -6.66 18.79
N GLY A 192 -7.01 -7.74 18.50
CA GLY A 192 -8.39 -7.90 18.97
C GLY A 192 -9.47 -7.89 17.89
N LYS A 193 -10.72 -7.89 18.33
CA LYS A 193 -11.91 -7.87 17.46
C LYS A 193 -12.08 -6.47 16.87
N VAL A 194 -12.39 -6.39 15.57
CA VAL A 194 -12.62 -5.13 14.87
C VAL A 194 -14.12 -4.98 14.60
N SER A 195 -14.71 -3.90 15.09
CA SER A 195 -16.08 -3.48 14.78
C SER A 195 -16.07 -2.34 13.77
N VAL A 196 -17.03 -2.30 12.85
CA VAL A 196 -17.08 -1.31 11.78
C VAL A 196 -18.48 -0.69 11.65
N LEU A 197 -18.54 0.61 11.32
CA LEU A 197 -19.79 1.31 11.06
C LEU A 197 -19.98 1.49 9.55
N VAL A 198 -21.14 1.13 9.01
CA VAL A 198 -21.48 1.43 7.61
C VAL A 198 -21.74 2.94 7.49
N GLU A 199 -20.98 3.59 6.63
CA GLU A 199 -21.08 5.03 6.38
C GLU A 199 -22.15 5.33 5.34
N GLU A 200 -23.08 6.22 5.66
CA GLU A 200 -24.24 6.57 4.81
C GLU A 200 -24.23 8.04 4.33
N LYS A 201 -23.26 8.83 4.78
CA LYS A 201 -23.23 10.27 4.50
C LYS A 201 -21.97 10.72 3.78
N TYR A 202 -20.83 10.19 4.22
CA TYR A 202 -19.53 10.55 3.67
C TYR A 202 -19.04 9.46 2.72
N SER A 203 -18.42 9.88 1.61
CA SER A 203 -17.85 8.98 0.63
C SER A 203 -16.33 9.06 0.65
N ARG A 204 -15.66 7.93 0.53
CA ARG A 204 -14.20 7.87 0.43
C ARG A 204 -13.70 8.48 -0.87
N SER A 205 -14.43 8.29 -1.96
CA SER A 205 -14.10 8.77 -3.29
C SER A 205 -15.32 8.75 -4.19
N ALA A 206 -15.33 9.59 -5.21
CA ALA A 206 -16.37 9.67 -6.22
C ALA A 206 -16.00 8.90 -7.50
N ASN A 207 -17.00 8.63 -8.34
CA ASN A 207 -16.80 8.10 -9.68
C ASN A 207 -15.99 9.11 -10.52
N GLY A 208 -14.96 8.64 -11.27
CA GLY A 208 -14.00 9.51 -11.95
C GLY A 208 -13.02 10.22 -10.99
N GLY A 209 -13.11 9.97 -9.70
CA GLY A 209 -12.26 10.56 -8.66
C GLY A 209 -10.86 9.95 -8.58
N VAL A 210 -10.24 10.08 -7.42
CA VAL A 210 -8.85 9.66 -7.16
C VAL A 210 -8.75 8.42 -6.26
N GLY A 211 -9.86 7.71 -6.01
CA GLY A 211 -9.92 6.58 -5.08
C GLY A 211 -8.99 5.41 -5.41
N TYR A 212 -8.75 5.17 -6.70
CA TYR A 212 -7.82 4.13 -7.17
C TYR A 212 -6.35 4.52 -7.05
N ALA A 213 -6.06 5.81 -6.92
CA ALA A 213 -4.71 6.31 -6.68
C ALA A 213 -4.42 6.29 -5.17
N LYS A 214 -3.21 5.87 -4.80
CA LYS A 214 -2.79 5.86 -3.41
C LYS A 214 -2.26 7.25 -3.00
N ALA A 215 -3.17 8.23 -3.05
CA ALA A 215 -2.91 9.65 -2.81
C ALA A 215 -3.14 10.02 -1.33
N GLY A 216 -2.28 10.87 -0.76
CA GLY A 216 -2.36 11.29 0.64
C GLY A 216 -3.70 11.92 1.01
N GLY A 217 -4.26 12.74 0.13
CA GLY A 217 -5.56 13.40 0.33
C GLY A 217 -6.74 12.44 0.54
N ASN A 218 -6.72 11.25 -0.10
CA ASN A 218 -7.77 10.24 0.14
C ASN A 218 -7.80 9.77 1.59
N TYR A 219 -6.67 9.80 2.29
CA TYR A 219 -6.59 9.37 3.68
C TYR A 219 -7.00 10.48 4.64
N ALA A 220 -6.62 11.71 4.37
CA ALA A 220 -7.05 12.86 5.16
C ALA A 220 -8.58 13.01 5.18
N GLY A 221 -9.24 12.80 4.04
CA GLY A 221 -10.70 12.84 3.92
C GLY A 221 -11.43 11.78 4.76
N GLN A 222 -10.74 10.70 5.15
CA GLN A 222 -11.32 9.62 5.98
C GLN A 222 -11.29 9.92 7.48
N PHE A 223 -10.49 10.86 7.95
CA PHE A 223 -10.26 11.05 9.40
C PHE A 223 -11.53 11.47 10.13
N TYR A 224 -12.29 12.42 9.62
CA TYR A 224 -13.49 12.89 10.28
C TYR A 224 -14.60 11.83 10.38
N PRO A 225 -15.02 11.14 9.30
CA PRO A 225 -15.98 10.04 9.40
C PRO A 225 -15.51 8.90 10.30
N THR A 226 -14.22 8.56 10.27
CA THR A 226 -13.65 7.54 11.15
C THR A 226 -13.71 7.97 12.62
N GLN A 227 -13.44 9.26 12.92
CA GLN A 227 -13.58 9.79 14.27
C GLN A 227 -15.02 9.69 14.77
N LEU A 228 -16.00 10.04 13.94
CA LEU A 228 -17.43 9.89 14.29
C LEU A 228 -17.82 8.42 14.57
N ALA A 229 -17.25 7.48 13.82
CA ALA A 229 -17.46 6.06 14.09
C ALA A 229 -16.82 5.62 15.42
N ILE A 230 -15.62 6.12 15.73
CA ILE A 230 -14.94 5.84 17.01
C ILE A 230 -15.73 6.40 18.19
N GLU A 231 -16.30 7.59 18.07
CA GLU A 231 -17.17 8.20 19.09
C GLU A 231 -18.44 7.36 19.37
N LYS A 232 -18.88 6.57 18.37
CA LYS A 232 -19.98 5.60 18.50
C LYS A 232 -19.53 4.22 18.95
N GLY A 233 -18.24 4.00 19.23
CA GLY A 233 -17.70 2.73 19.73
C GLY A 233 -17.19 1.76 18.66
N TYR A 234 -17.13 2.16 17.38
CA TYR A 234 -16.58 1.36 16.31
C TYR A 234 -15.10 1.66 16.06
N ASN A 235 -14.37 0.72 15.48
CA ASN A 235 -12.95 0.89 15.20
C ASN A 235 -12.70 1.57 13.84
N GLN A 236 -13.59 1.35 12.86
CA GLN A 236 -13.45 1.80 11.48
C GLN A 236 -14.81 1.97 10.82
N VAL A 237 -14.81 2.48 9.59
CA VAL A 237 -16.01 2.59 8.75
C VAL A 237 -15.97 1.58 7.60
N ILE A 238 -17.14 1.11 7.15
CA ILE A 238 -17.35 0.53 5.83
C ILE A 238 -17.79 1.66 4.91
N TRP A 239 -17.01 1.89 3.87
CA TRP A 239 -17.33 2.88 2.84
C TRP A 239 -18.35 2.32 1.87
N THR A 240 -19.29 3.15 1.49
CA THR A 240 -20.31 2.89 0.48
C THR A 240 -20.10 3.80 -0.74
N ASP A 241 -20.77 3.49 -1.84
CA ASP A 241 -20.68 4.28 -3.07
C ASP A 241 -21.16 5.73 -2.87
N ASP A 242 -20.59 6.63 -3.68
CA ASP A 242 -20.81 8.09 -3.59
C ASP A 242 -22.18 8.58 -4.08
N ASN A 243 -22.96 7.73 -4.73
CA ASN A 243 -24.22 8.12 -5.34
C ASN A 243 -25.44 7.71 -4.53
N THR A 244 -25.51 6.44 -4.13
CA THR A 244 -26.69 5.87 -3.47
C THR A 244 -26.43 5.43 -2.03
N HIS A 245 -25.16 5.25 -1.65
CA HIS A 245 -24.74 4.61 -0.40
C HIS A 245 -25.31 3.21 -0.20
N GLU A 246 -25.61 2.51 -1.31
CA GLU A 246 -26.13 1.15 -1.29
C GLU A 246 -25.04 0.09 -1.42
N TYR A 247 -24.01 0.36 -2.23
CA TYR A 247 -22.97 -0.64 -2.56
C TYR A 247 -21.78 -0.50 -1.61
N VAL A 248 -21.37 -1.61 -1.04
CA VAL A 248 -20.17 -1.69 -0.19
C VAL A 248 -18.91 -1.61 -1.05
N GLU A 249 -17.93 -0.80 -0.65
CA GLU A 249 -16.71 -0.55 -1.41
C GLU A 249 -15.42 -0.96 -0.68
N GLU A 250 -15.16 -0.40 0.49
CA GLU A 250 -13.94 -0.67 1.28
C GLU A 250 -14.22 -0.61 2.78
N ALA A 251 -13.35 -1.19 3.61
CA ALA A 251 -13.39 -1.09 5.06
C ALA A 251 -12.18 -0.29 5.58
N GLY A 252 -12.42 0.96 6.04
CA GLY A 252 -11.35 1.87 6.41
C GLY A 252 -10.37 2.09 5.26
N ALA A 253 -9.11 1.74 5.46
CA ALA A 253 -8.04 1.80 4.45
C ALA A 253 -7.74 0.42 3.81
N MET A 254 -8.69 -0.51 3.83
CA MET A 254 -8.55 -1.91 3.38
C MET A 254 -9.62 -2.26 2.35
N ASN A 255 -9.29 -3.12 1.38
CA ASN A 255 -10.33 -3.79 0.59
C ASN A 255 -11.16 -4.70 1.50
N ILE A 256 -12.44 -4.88 1.19
CA ILE A 256 -13.36 -5.70 1.98
C ILE A 256 -13.69 -7.01 1.26
N PHE A 257 -13.79 -8.08 2.03
CA PHE A 257 -14.32 -9.37 1.65
C PHE A 257 -15.43 -9.78 2.60
N ILE A 258 -16.46 -10.42 2.07
CA ILE A 258 -17.50 -11.10 2.84
C ILE A 258 -17.60 -12.55 2.41
N ARG A 259 -18.00 -13.44 3.32
CA ARG A 259 -18.34 -14.81 3.02
C ARG A 259 -19.82 -15.03 3.28
N ILE A 260 -20.58 -15.31 2.20
CA ILE A 260 -21.98 -15.72 2.28
C ILE A 260 -22.03 -17.20 1.92
N ASP A 261 -22.53 -18.02 2.83
CA ASP A 261 -22.45 -19.48 2.78
C ASP A 261 -20.97 -19.93 2.56
N ASP A 262 -20.65 -20.53 1.43
CA ASP A 262 -19.29 -20.96 1.10
C ASP A 262 -18.60 -20.06 0.05
N THR A 263 -19.25 -18.97 -0.38
CA THR A 263 -18.74 -18.09 -1.40
C THR A 263 -18.11 -16.85 -0.81
N LEU A 264 -16.87 -16.57 -1.21
CA LEU A 264 -16.14 -15.34 -0.89
C LEU A 264 -16.49 -14.26 -1.92
N ILE A 265 -16.91 -13.08 -1.47
CA ILE A 265 -17.35 -11.98 -2.33
C ILE A 265 -16.53 -10.74 -2.04
N THR A 266 -16.08 -10.04 -3.09
CA THR A 266 -15.40 -8.73 -2.99
C THR A 266 -15.80 -7.83 -4.16
N GLY A 267 -15.80 -6.50 -3.93
CA GLY A 267 -16.11 -5.53 -4.98
C GLY A 267 -15.10 -5.55 -6.14
N PRO A 268 -15.52 -5.26 -7.39
CA PRO A 268 -14.62 -5.05 -8.51
C PRO A 268 -13.81 -3.76 -8.30
N THR A 269 -12.59 -3.72 -8.84
CA THR A 269 -11.80 -2.49 -8.84
C THR A 269 -12.45 -1.42 -9.72
N SER A 270 -12.39 -0.17 -9.29
CA SER A 270 -13.00 0.98 -9.97
C SER A 270 -12.20 2.25 -9.65
N ASP A 271 -12.67 3.41 -10.12
CA ASP A 271 -12.09 4.71 -9.76
C ASP A 271 -12.20 5.03 -8.26
N ARG A 272 -13.09 4.32 -7.55
CA ARG A 272 -13.36 4.53 -6.12
C ARG A 272 -12.60 3.55 -5.23
N ILE A 273 -12.21 2.39 -5.74
CA ILE A 273 -11.64 1.28 -4.97
C ILE A 273 -10.17 1.09 -5.32
N LEU A 274 -9.32 1.04 -4.30
CA LEU A 274 -7.89 0.79 -4.49
C LEU A 274 -7.64 -0.64 -4.96
N ASP A 275 -6.84 -0.79 -6.02
CA ASP A 275 -6.40 -2.08 -6.54
C ASP A 275 -5.37 -2.73 -5.59
N GLY A 276 -5.86 -3.40 -4.55
CA GLY A 276 -5.05 -3.93 -3.45
C GLY A 276 -4.18 -5.11 -3.86
N VAL A 277 -2.89 -5.07 -3.55
CA VAL A 277 -1.97 -6.21 -3.78
C VAL A 277 -2.40 -7.42 -2.95
N THR A 278 -2.76 -7.22 -1.69
CA THR A 278 -3.29 -8.29 -0.83
C THR A 278 -4.61 -8.83 -1.35
N ARG A 279 -5.51 -7.94 -1.83
CA ARG A 279 -6.78 -8.36 -2.44
C ARG A 279 -6.56 -9.30 -3.64
N LYS A 280 -5.66 -8.94 -4.56
CA LYS A 280 -5.30 -9.80 -5.71
C LYS A 280 -4.78 -11.15 -5.21
N SER A 281 -3.88 -11.15 -4.24
CA SER A 281 -3.30 -12.38 -3.70
C SER A 281 -4.35 -13.29 -3.04
N ILE A 282 -5.34 -12.72 -2.33
CA ILE A 282 -6.46 -13.48 -1.76
C ILE A 282 -7.26 -14.16 -2.87
N ILE A 283 -7.61 -13.44 -3.93
CA ILE A 283 -8.37 -13.99 -5.05
C ILE A 283 -7.59 -15.12 -5.75
N ASP A 284 -6.30 -14.90 -6.01
CA ASP A 284 -5.43 -15.89 -6.66
C ASP A 284 -5.31 -17.17 -5.81
N ILE A 285 -5.08 -17.04 -4.49
CA ILE A 285 -5.00 -18.20 -3.57
C ILE A 285 -6.36 -18.90 -3.45
N ALA A 286 -7.44 -18.16 -3.29
CA ALA A 286 -8.77 -18.75 -3.16
C ALA A 286 -9.13 -19.59 -4.40
N ASN A 287 -8.83 -19.11 -5.61
CA ASN A 287 -9.00 -19.85 -6.84
C ASN A 287 -8.12 -21.13 -6.88
N ALA A 288 -6.85 -21.02 -6.47
CA ALA A 288 -5.94 -22.18 -6.43
C ALA A 288 -6.38 -23.25 -5.41
N GLU A 289 -6.99 -22.83 -4.32
CA GLU A 289 -7.49 -23.70 -3.25
C GLU A 289 -8.96 -24.13 -3.47
N SER A 290 -9.52 -23.83 -4.64
CA SER A 290 -10.93 -24.16 -5.00
C SER A 290 -11.97 -23.57 -4.05
N ILE A 291 -11.67 -22.42 -3.42
CA ILE A 291 -12.65 -21.63 -2.66
C ILE A 291 -13.47 -20.81 -3.67
N PRO A 292 -14.80 -20.92 -3.70
CA PRO A 292 -15.63 -20.11 -4.58
C PRO A 292 -15.43 -18.60 -4.34
N VAL A 293 -15.09 -17.84 -5.39
CA VAL A 293 -14.87 -16.39 -5.31
C VAL A 293 -15.68 -15.68 -6.37
N GLU A 294 -16.46 -14.69 -5.93
CA GLU A 294 -17.17 -13.76 -6.81
C GLU A 294 -16.60 -12.35 -6.69
N VAL A 295 -16.19 -11.78 -7.82
CA VAL A 295 -15.80 -10.37 -7.92
C VAL A 295 -16.97 -9.59 -8.51
N ARG A 296 -17.84 -9.11 -7.65
CA ARG A 296 -19.05 -8.37 -8.02
C ARG A 296 -19.39 -7.29 -6.99
N LYS A 297 -20.23 -6.33 -7.39
CA LYS A 297 -20.85 -5.41 -6.43
C LYS A 297 -21.81 -6.18 -5.52
N PHE A 298 -21.89 -5.76 -4.28
CA PHE A 298 -22.87 -6.25 -3.31
C PHE A 298 -23.36 -5.09 -2.45
N THR A 299 -24.60 -5.16 -1.99
CA THR A 299 -25.25 -4.06 -1.29
C THR A 299 -25.20 -4.25 0.23
N VAL A 300 -25.33 -3.14 0.96
CA VAL A 300 -25.54 -3.15 2.41
C VAL A 300 -26.77 -3.99 2.79
N ALA A 301 -27.85 -3.89 2.01
CA ALA A 301 -29.07 -4.68 2.20
C ALA A 301 -28.81 -6.20 2.06
N GLU A 302 -28.04 -6.61 1.06
CA GLU A 302 -27.61 -8.02 0.88
C GLU A 302 -26.82 -8.53 2.10
N VAL A 303 -25.89 -7.71 2.63
CA VAL A 303 -25.08 -8.07 3.81
C VAL A 303 -25.98 -8.24 5.03
N ILE A 304 -26.95 -7.33 5.26
CA ILE A 304 -27.89 -7.37 6.36
C ILE A 304 -28.80 -8.60 6.26
N GLU A 305 -29.35 -8.87 5.07
CA GLU A 305 -30.19 -10.06 4.84
C GLU A 305 -29.42 -11.35 5.11
N ALA A 306 -28.18 -11.45 4.59
CA ALA A 306 -27.33 -12.61 4.82
C ALA A 306 -26.99 -12.76 6.33
N SER A 307 -26.80 -11.66 7.06
CA SER A 307 -26.58 -11.69 8.52
C SER A 307 -27.82 -12.19 9.24
N LYS A 308 -29.00 -11.62 8.97
CA LYS A 308 -30.26 -12.02 9.61
C LYS A 308 -30.66 -13.47 9.34
N SER A 309 -30.35 -13.98 8.15
CA SER A 309 -30.62 -15.37 7.78
C SER A 309 -29.52 -16.36 8.22
N GLY A 310 -28.47 -15.89 8.89
CA GLY A 310 -27.33 -16.71 9.32
C GLY A 310 -26.43 -17.20 8.19
N ARG A 311 -26.56 -16.64 6.98
CA ARG A 311 -25.75 -16.98 5.82
C ARG A 311 -24.44 -16.19 5.75
N LEU A 312 -24.37 -15.01 6.34
CA LEU A 312 -23.11 -14.24 6.47
C LEU A 312 -22.21 -14.92 7.48
N LYS A 313 -21.11 -15.52 7.01
CA LYS A 313 -20.20 -16.30 7.84
C LYS A 313 -18.99 -15.49 8.29
N GLU A 314 -18.41 -14.69 7.40
CA GLU A 314 -17.22 -13.90 7.68
C GLU A 314 -17.28 -12.56 6.98
N MET A 315 -16.63 -11.59 7.57
CA MET A 315 -16.29 -10.31 6.98
C MET A 315 -14.85 -9.96 7.39
N PHE A 316 -14.04 -9.49 6.46
CA PHE A 316 -12.67 -9.08 6.78
C PHE A 316 -12.12 -8.02 5.84
N GLY A 317 -11.24 -7.18 6.36
CA GLY A 317 -10.44 -6.24 5.59
C GLY A 317 -9.14 -6.86 5.10
N ALA A 318 -8.68 -6.48 3.92
CA ALA A 318 -7.43 -6.92 3.32
C ALA A 318 -6.52 -5.75 2.94
N GLY A 319 -5.27 -5.75 3.43
CA GLY A 319 -4.30 -4.70 3.16
C GLY A 319 -2.90 -5.04 3.66
N THR A 320 -1.87 -4.32 3.22
CA THR A 320 -0.47 -4.63 3.53
C THR A 320 -0.19 -4.62 5.04
N ALA A 321 -0.75 -3.66 5.78
CA ALA A 321 -0.47 -3.51 7.22
C ALA A 321 -1.00 -4.69 8.03
N ALA A 322 -2.28 -5.03 7.86
CA ALA A 322 -2.97 -6.07 8.62
C ALA A 322 -2.87 -7.46 7.97
N VAL A 323 -2.48 -7.55 6.71
CA VAL A 323 -2.64 -8.69 5.80
C VAL A 323 -4.12 -9.02 5.64
N ILE A 324 -4.72 -9.70 6.59
CA ILE A 324 -6.16 -9.92 6.73
C ILE A 324 -6.55 -9.56 8.16
N SER A 325 -7.58 -8.72 8.30
CA SER A 325 -8.15 -8.27 9.57
C SER A 325 -9.61 -8.72 9.67
N PRO A 326 -9.93 -9.75 10.44
CA PRO A 326 -11.30 -10.17 10.66
C PRO A 326 -12.13 -9.07 11.33
N ILE A 327 -13.37 -8.91 10.86
CA ILE A 327 -14.38 -8.01 11.42
C ILE A 327 -15.33 -8.89 12.25
N SER A 328 -15.60 -8.48 13.50
CA SER A 328 -16.47 -9.21 14.41
C SER A 328 -17.91 -8.72 14.45
N SER A 329 -18.13 -7.47 14.07
CA SER A 329 -19.46 -6.87 14.01
C SER A 329 -19.49 -5.65 13.09
N PHE A 330 -20.67 -5.32 12.60
CA PHE A 330 -20.90 -4.08 11.88
C PHE A 330 -22.18 -3.41 12.35
N GLY A 331 -22.15 -2.07 12.39
CA GLY A 331 -23.32 -1.23 12.72
C GLY A 331 -23.92 -0.60 11.46
N PHE A 332 -25.25 -0.53 11.43
CA PHE A 332 -26.00 0.17 10.41
C PHE A 332 -27.32 0.71 10.99
N ARG A 333 -27.55 2.04 10.92
CA ARG A 333 -28.79 2.72 11.38
C ARG A 333 -29.19 2.33 12.78
N ASP A 334 -28.29 2.54 13.75
CA ASP A 334 -28.48 2.26 15.19
C ASP A 334 -28.75 0.77 15.52
N GLN A 335 -28.45 -0.13 14.61
CA GLN A 335 -28.50 -1.57 14.81
C GLN A 335 -27.13 -2.21 14.58
N ASP A 336 -26.71 -3.04 15.53
CA ASP A 336 -25.49 -3.86 15.43
C ASP A 336 -25.80 -5.27 14.94
N TYR A 337 -24.86 -5.81 14.18
CA TYR A 337 -24.88 -7.15 13.60
C TYR A 337 -23.58 -7.85 13.95
N ASP A 338 -23.65 -8.82 14.85
CA ASP A 338 -22.51 -9.66 15.21
C ASP A 338 -22.26 -10.73 14.14
N LEU A 339 -20.99 -11.01 13.87
CA LEU A 339 -20.61 -12.12 13.02
C LEU A 339 -20.38 -13.38 13.87
N PRO A 340 -20.75 -14.56 13.35
CA PRO A 340 -20.58 -15.81 14.08
C PRO A 340 -19.09 -16.15 14.26
N GLU A 341 -18.79 -16.84 15.35
CA GLU A 341 -17.52 -17.56 15.47
C GLU A 341 -17.61 -18.84 14.64
N ILE A 342 -16.64 -19.06 13.76
CA ILE A 342 -16.63 -20.21 12.86
C ILE A 342 -15.34 -21.00 13.01
N GLU A 343 -15.45 -22.33 13.02
CA GLU A 343 -14.32 -23.26 13.20
C GLU A 343 -13.37 -23.23 11.98
N LYS A 344 -13.94 -23.18 10.76
CA LYS A 344 -13.19 -23.17 9.50
C LYS A 344 -13.25 -21.79 8.85
N SER A 345 -12.42 -20.87 9.33
CA SER A 345 -12.34 -19.49 8.85
C SER A 345 -11.53 -19.40 7.56
N TYR A 346 -12.13 -18.85 6.49
CA TYR A 346 -11.41 -18.50 5.27
C TYR A 346 -10.42 -17.39 5.53
N ALA A 347 -10.78 -16.39 6.33
CA ALA A 347 -9.88 -15.31 6.69
C ALA A 347 -8.59 -15.82 7.36
N SER A 348 -8.70 -16.77 8.31
CA SER A 348 -7.55 -17.37 8.98
C SER A 348 -6.70 -18.21 8.04
N PHE A 349 -7.34 -19.07 7.23
CA PHE A 349 -6.67 -19.91 6.25
C PHE A 349 -5.90 -19.08 5.19
N LEU A 350 -6.54 -18.08 4.60
CA LEU A 350 -5.94 -17.22 3.59
C LEU A 350 -4.81 -16.35 4.18
N LYS A 351 -4.96 -15.89 5.44
CA LYS A 351 -3.91 -15.18 6.16
C LYS A 351 -2.67 -16.06 6.35
N GLU A 352 -2.86 -17.30 6.79
CA GLU A 352 -1.77 -18.26 6.96
C GLU A 352 -1.04 -18.53 5.64
N LYS A 353 -1.79 -18.79 4.56
CA LYS A 353 -1.22 -19.00 3.22
C LYS A 353 -0.39 -17.81 2.74
N ILE A 354 -0.92 -16.60 2.86
CA ILE A 354 -0.18 -15.39 2.45
C ILE A 354 1.07 -15.19 3.30
N THR A 355 0.94 -15.29 4.63
CA THR A 355 2.07 -15.03 5.53
C THR A 355 3.17 -16.07 5.40
N SER A 356 2.85 -17.33 5.16
CA SER A 356 3.84 -18.38 4.93
C SER A 356 4.61 -18.18 3.62
N ILE A 357 3.96 -17.69 2.55
CA ILE A 357 4.65 -17.28 1.32
C ILE A 357 5.53 -16.06 1.61
N GLN A 358 5.02 -15.04 2.31
CA GLN A 358 5.76 -13.81 2.62
C GLN A 358 7.04 -14.05 3.41
N THR A 359 7.03 -14.99 4.34
CA THR A 359 8.16 -15.32 5.23
C THR A 359 9.04 -16.46 4.70
N ASN A 360 8.83 -16.93 3.46
CA ASN A 360 9.53 -18.05 2.88
C ASN A 360 9.44 -19.36 3.72
N SER A 361 8.35 -19.53 4.47
CA SER A 361 8.09 -20.75 5.26
C SER A 361 7.23 -21.78 4.51
N ALA A 362 6.75 -21.46 3.31
CA ALA A 362 6.07 -22.35 2.38
C ALA A 362 6.55 -22.10 0.94
N GLU A 363 6.22 -23.01 0.03
CA GLU A 363 6.43 -22.82 -1.40
C GLU A 363 5.65 -21.59 -1.92
N ASP A 364 6.17 -20.98 -2.97
CA ASP A 364 5.55 -19.87 -3.68
C ASP A 364 5.17 -20.28 -5.11
N PRO A 365 4.02 -20.91 -5.30
CA PRO A 365 3.59 -21.39 -6.61
C PRO A 365 3.26 -20.25 -7.60
N PHE A 366 3.21 -19.02 -7.11
CA PHE A 366 2.84 -17.84 -7.89
C PHE A 366 4.07 -16.98 -8.30
N GLY A 367 5.25 -17.23 -7.74
CA GLY A 367 6.44 -16.43 -8.00
C GLY A 367 6.35 -14.99 -7.44
N TRP A 368 5.68 -14.80 -6.31
CA TRP A 368 5.47 -13.48 -5.69
C TRP A 368 6.63 -12.98 -4.85
N ARG A 369 7.43 -13.91 -4.37
CA ARG A 369 8.60 -13.56 -3.56
C ARG A 369 9.70 -12.92 -4.41
N PHE A 370 10.35 -11.95 -3.81
CA PHE A 370 11.48 -11.25 -4.39
C PHE A 370 12.60 -11.22 -3.36
N LYS A 371 13.73 -11.85 -3.67
CA LYS A 371 14.90 -11.85 -2.79
C LYS A 371 15.67 -10.54 -2.92
N VAL A 372 16.10 -9.95 -1.80
CA VAL A 372 16.88 -8.70 -1.72
C VAL A 372 18.37 -8.96 -1.84
#